data_59be4aa7f1050fc9b8ad9aa953fb842b
#
_entry.id   59be4aa7f1050fc9b8ad9aa953fb842b
#
_cell.length_a   1.000
_cell.length_b   1.000
_cell.length_c   1.000
_cell.angle_alpha   90.00
_cell.angle_beta   90.00
_cell.angle_gamma   90.00
#
_symmetry.space_group_name_H-M   'P 1'
#
loop_
_entity.id
_entity.type
_entity.pdbx_description
1 polymer ?
#
loop_
_entity_poly.entity_id
_entity_poly.type
_entity_poly.pdbx_seq_one_letter_code
_entity_poly.pdbx_strand_id
1 'polypeptide(L)'
;MSKTINKNIQISLLLIATMGVMSGITVVSSLPLISQTFSHIPDIEFLSKLMLTIPSIIIALFAPIAGIIVDKFGRLKPLYTGIILFVLGGSSGFYLHDFYAILAGRAVLGIAVALLMTSSTALIGDYFNEKGRHKFMSTQGMAVALGGIVFITAGGFLAQLHWSYPFAIYILPLLFLPLLASSLYEPKKHIHLENELEIEAKLWPVYMTAYFAMVLFYMLPTQLPYLIIDTLHGEPSTIGFVIATAMAFNAITSRQYAKLKGRFTYIEIYMITFIFFGIGLFIISQASSIAQLFYSTAFLGIGFGLILVNTNAWFLSKVPAHKRGKASGMLASSFFLGQFSSPLIFEPIIKIYGIQGLFLIVSGIALTISLSLFLRGKIFKY
;
A
#
# COMPACT_ATOMS: atom_id res chain seq x y z
N MET A 1 -28.58 -22.77 8.40
CA MET A 1 -28.22 -22.09 9.66
C MET A 1 -26.84 -21.44 9.49
N SER A 2 -26.77 -20.14 9.40
CA SER A 2 -25.50 -19.39 9.35
C SER A 2 -24.84 -19.49 10.72
N LYS A 3 -23.79 -20.31 10.87
CA LYS A 3 -22.96 -20.27 12.07
C LYS A 3 -22.41 -18.85 12.15
N THR A 4 -22.80 -18.12 13.19
CA THR A 4 -22.19 -16.82 13.53
C THR A 4 -20.70 -17.07 13.71
N ILE A 5 -19.89 -16.47 12.82
CA ILE A 5 -18.43 -16.63 12.85
C ILE A 5 -17.94 -16.08 14.18
N ASN A 6 -17.17 -16.87 14.90
CA ASN A 6 -16.60 -16.51 16.20
C ASN A 6 -15.82 -15.19 16.09
N LYS A 7 -15.97 -14.32 17.08
CA LYS A 7 -15.29 -13.03 17.17
C LYS A 7 -13.76 -13.18 17.07
N ASN A 8 -13.20 -14.27 17.61
CA ASN A 8 -11.77 -14.56 17.55
C ASN A 8 -11.28 -14.80 16.12
N ILE A 9 -12.08 -15.46 15.26
CA ILE A 9 -11.76 -15.63 13.84
C ILE A 9 -11.69 -14.26 13.14
N GLN A 10 -12.67 -13.40 13.42
CA GLN A 10 -12.67 -12.05 12.83
C GLN A 10 -11.44 -11.24 13.26
N ILE A 11 -11.11 -11.25 14.56
CA ILE A 11 -9.92 -10.56 15.09
C ILE A 11 -8.65 -11.11 14.43
N SER A 12 -8.50 -12.44 14.33
CA SER A 12 -7.35 -13.08 13.69
C SER A 12 -7.17 -12.64 12.24
N LEU A 13 -8.24 -12.61 11.45
CA LEU A 13 -8.18 -12.17 10.06
C LEU A 13 -7.89 -10.66 9.93
N LEU A 14 -8.37 -9.84 10.87
CA LEU A 14 -8.06 -8.41 10.92
C LEU A 14 -6.56 -8.19 11.24
N LEU A 15 -6.01 -8.92 12.20
CA LEU A 15 -4.58 -8.87 12.53
C LEU A 15 -3.70 -9.26 11.34
N ILE A 16 -4.06 -10.34 10.61
CA ILE A 16 -3.35 -10.75 9.40
C ILE A 16 -3.43 -9.64 8.33
N ALA A 17 -4.58 -9.01 8.16
CA ALA A 17 -4.75 -7.92 7.18
C ALA A 17 -3.86 -6.71 7.50
N THR A 18 -3.64 -6.38 8.78
CA THR A 18 -2.75 -5.29 9.18
C THR A 18 -1.28 -5.58 8.89
N MET A 19 -0.86 -6.86 8.82
CA MET A 19 0.51 -7.21 8.44
C MET A 19 0.84 -6.76 7.01
N GLY A 20 -0.14 -6.74 6.11
CA GLY A 20 0.04 -6.23 4.74
C GLY A 20 0.48 -4.77 4.71
N VAL A 21 -0.20 -3.89 5.44
CA VAL A 21 0.17 -2.47 5.50
C VAL A 21 1.45 -2.25 6.32
N MET A 22 1.63 -3.01 7.41
CA MET A 22 2.84 -3.00 8.22
C MET A 22 4.09 -3.24 7.38
N SER A 23 4.04 -4.15 6.39
CA SER A 23 5.18 -4.49 5.53
C SER A 23 5.72 -3.30 4.73
N GLY A 24 4.87 -2.36 4.37
CA GLY A 24 5.20 -1.25 3.45
C GLY A 24 5.49 0.09 4.11
N ILE A 25 5.16 0.28 5.41
CA ILE A 25 5.26 1.63 6.00
C ILE A 25 6.06 1.73 7.29
N THR A 26 6.29 0.62 7.99
CA THR A 26 6.90 0.61 9.32
C THR A 26 8.31 1.21 9.34
N VAL A 27 9.10 0.97 8.29
CA VAL A 27 10.51 1.39 8.21
C VAL A 27 10.72 2.69 7.42
N VAL A 28 9.65 3.34 6.99
CA VAL A 28 9.72 4.55 6.15
C VAL A 28 10.54 5.67 6.82
N SER A 29 10.33 5.87 8.12
CA SER A 29 11.04 6.90 8.89
C SER A 29 12.54 6.59 9.09
N SER A 30 12.97 5.35 8.85
CA SER A 30 14.38 4.95 8.95
C SER A 30 15.17 5.18 7.65
N LEU A 31 14.52 5.41 6.51
CA LEU A 31 15.19 5.44 5.20
C LEU A 31 16.37 6.42 5.14
N PRO A 32 16.25 7.71 5.55
CA PRO A 32 17.39 8.63 5.53
C PRO A 32 18.50 8.19 6.49
N LEU A 33 18.15 7.68 7.68
CA LEU A 33 19.12 7.21 8.67
C LEU A 33 19.89 5.97 8.18
N ILE A 34 19.22 5.07 7.45
CA ILE A 34 19.84 3.93 6.78
C ILE A 34 20.84 4.43 5.75
N SER A 35 20.43 5.41 4.91
CA SER A 35 21.31 6.00 3.90
C SER A 35 22.56 6.65 4.54
N GLN A 36 22.40 7.32 5.67
CA GLN A 36 23.52 7.89 6.43
C GLN A 36 24.44 6.81 7.01
N THR A 37 23.86 5.75 7.61
CA THR A 37 24.59 4.64 8.21
C THR A 37 25.44 3.87 7.19
N PHE A 38 24.89 3.65 5.99
CA PHE A 38 25.53 2.89 4.90
C PHE A 38 26.09 3.82 3.81
N SER A 39 26.48 5.04 4.15
CA SER A 39 26.95 6.09 3.22
C SER A 39 28.16 5.68 2.36
N HIS A 40 28.89 4.64 2.73
CA HIS A 40 29.98 4.05 1.95
C HIS A 40 29.51 3.26 0.71
N ILE A 41 28.21 2.95 0.61
CA ILE A 41 27.64 2.21 -0.53
C ILE A 41 27.23 3.24 -1.63
N PRO A 42 27.68 3.07 -2.87
CA PRO A 42 27.23 3.94 -3.95
C PRO A 42 25.71 3.91 -4.15
N ASP A 43 25.11 5.06 -4.47
CA ASP A 43 23.67 5.22 -4.68
C ASP A 43 22.79 4.70 -3.51
N ILE A 44 23.30 4.74 -2.27
CA ILE A 44 22.62 4.18 -1.09
C ILE A 44 21.22 4.79 -0.85
N GLU A 45 21.02 6.07 -1.17
CA GLU A 45 19.72 6.71 -1.03
C GLU A 45 18.67 6.03 -1.93
N PHE A 46 19.01 5.77 -3.18
CA PHE A 46 18.17 5.04 -4.11
C PHE A 46 17.95 3.59 -3.65
N LEU A 47 19.00 2.90 -3.21
CA LEU A 47 18.91 1.53 -2.71
C LEU A 47 18.04 1.44 -1.44
N SER A 48 18.07 2.43 -0.56
CA SER A 48 17.21 2.50 0.62
C SER A 48 15.73 2.66 0.23
N LYS A 49 15.42 3.46 -0.79
CA LYS A 49 14.07 3.54 -1.35
C LYS A 49 13.63 2.21 -1.98
N LEU A 50 14.54 1.50 -2.65
CA LEU A 50 14.27 0.14 -3.16
C LEU A 50 14.03 -0.85 -2.04
N MET A 51 14.74 -0.76 -0.91
CA MET A 51 14.51 -1.61 0.26
C MET A 51 13.05 -1.51 0.76
N LEU A 52 12.42 -0.35 0.63
CA LEU A 52 10.99 -0.19 0.93
C LEU A 52 10.10 -0.87 -0.11
N THR A 53 10.46 -0.84 -1.39
CA THR A 53 9.56 -1.21 -2.50
C THR A 53 9.85 -2.60 -3.09
N ILE A 54 11.00 -3.23 -2.83
CA ILE A 54 11.30 -4.62 -3.25
C ILE A 54 10.23 -5.63 -2.81
N PRO A 55 9.67 -5.58 -1.58
CA PRO A 55 8.58 -6.49 -1.24
C PRO A 55 7.44 -6.44 -2.26
N SER A 56 7.14 -5.27 -2.81
CA SER A 56 6.01 -5.09 -3.73
C SER A 56 6.22 -5.82 -5.07
N ILE A 57 7.42 -5.77 -5.66
CA ILE A 57 7.68 -6.54 -6.89
C ILE A 57 7.65 -8.04 -6.62
N ILE A 58 8.19 -8.47 -5.49
CA ILE A 58 8.15 -9.88 -5.09
C ILE A 58 6.70 -10.34 -4.87
N ILE A 59 5.85 -9.52 -4.24
CA ILE A 59 4.42 -9.82 -4.09
C ILE A 59 3.77 -9.96 -5.47
N ALA A 60 4.01 -9.02 -6.38
CA ALA A 60 3.43 -9.03 -7.73
C ALA A 60 3.79 -10.31 -8.51
N LEU A 61 5.04 -10.76 -8.40
CA LEU A 61 5.53 -11.95 -9.11
C LEU A 61 5.15 -13.26 -8.40
N PHE A 62 5.15 -13.26 -7.06
CA PHE A 62 4.95 -14.49 -6.29
C PHE A 62 3.48 -14.76 -5.93
N ALA A 63 2.58 -13.78 -6.01
CA ALA A 63 1.17 -13.97 -5.67
C ALA A 63 0.47 -15.09 -6.47
N PRO A 64 0.69 -15.28 -7.79
CA PRO A 64 0.15 -16.42 -8.52
C PRO A 64 0.67 -17.77 -7.99
N ILE A 65 1.97 -17.84 -7.65
CA ILE A 65 2.60 -19.03 -7.07
C ILE A 65 2.02 -19.31 -5.68
N ALA A 66 1.84 -18.27 -4.87
CA ALA A 66 1.20 -18.37 -3.56
C ALA A 66 -0.23 -18.94 -3.68
N GLY A 67 -0.99 -18.55 -4.71
CA GLY A 67 -2.30 -19.13 -5.03
C GLY A 67 -2.24 -20.64 -5.23
N ILE A 68 -1.33 -21.10 -6.07
CA ILE A 68 -1.11 -22.56 -6.32
C ILE A 68 -0.73 -23.30 -5.03
N ILE A 69 0.15 -22.69 -4.20
CA ILE A 69 0.58 -23.26 -2.92
C ILE A 69 -0.61 -23.38 -1.96
N VAL A 70 -1.44 -22.34 -1.86
CA VAL A 70 -2.63 -22.28 -0.99
C VAL A 70 -3.68 -23.33 -1.43
N ASP A 71 -3.86 -23.51 -2.74
CA ASP A 71 -4.80 -24.49 -3.26
C ASP A 71 -4.32 -25.94 -3.08
N LYS A 72 -3.00 -26.15 -3.20
CA LYS A 72 -2.39 -27.49 -3.06
C LYS A 72 -2.29 -27.93 -1.60
N PHE A 73 -1.79 -27.08 -0.71
CA PHE A 73 -1.42 -27.42 0.66
C PHE A 73 -2.47 -26.99 1.72
N GLY A 74 -3.58 -26.37 1.31
CA GLY A 74 -4.58 -25.79 2.20
C GLY A 74 -4.25 -24.35 2.57
N ARG A 75 -5.16 -23.72 3.37
CA ARG A 75 -5.07 -22.28 3.67
C ARG A 75 -4.13 -21.99 4.86
N LEU A 76 -4.17 -22.86 5.88
CA LEU A 76 -3.44 -22.60 7.13
C LEU A 76 -1.94 -22.84 7.05
N LYS A 77 -1.48 -23.88 6.36
CA LYS A 77 -0.05 -24.18 6.24
C LYS A 77 0.71 -23.02 5.59
N PRO A 78 0.32 -22.50 4.40
CA PRO A 78 0.96 -21.34 3.79
C PRO A 78 0.82 -20.07 4.65
N LEU A 79 -0.30 -19.90 5.38
CA LEU A 79 -0.49 -18.79 6.29
C LEU A 79 0.56 -18.78 7.40
N TYR A 80 0.74 -19.88 8.11
CA TYR A 80 1.75 -19.95 9.20
C TYR A 80 3.17 -19.87 8.68
N THR A 81 3.46 -20.49 7.53
CA THR A 81 4.76 -20.31 6.87
C THR A 81 4.98 -18.84 6.52
N GLY A 82 3.95 -18.17 6.00
CA GLY A 82 3.98 -16.73 5.73
C GLY A 82 4.28 -15.89 6.98
N ILE A 83 3.67 -16.21 8.14
CA ILE A 83 3.95 -15.48 9.39
C ILE A 83 5.42 -15.65 9.80
N ILE A 84 5.97 -16.86 9.75
CA ILE A 84 7.36 -17.13 10.09
C ILE A 84 8.30 -16.35 9.17
N LEU A 85 8.09 -16.43 7.85
CA LEU A 85 8.89 -15.68 6.88
C LEU A 85 8.72 -14.16 7.04
N PHE A 86 7.52 -13.68 7.42
CA PHE A 86 7.26 -12.28 7.69
C PHE A 86 8.09 -11.76 8.87
N VAL A 87 8.13 -12.54 9.94
CA VAL A 87 8.95 -12.20 11.11
C VAL A 87 10.42 -12.21 10.74
N LEU A 88 10.93 -13.28 10.13
CA LEU A 88 12.34 -13.39 9.77
C LEU A 88 12.76 -12.31 8.75
N GLY A 89 12.04 -12.17 7.65
CA GLY A 89 12.39 -11.22 6.60
C GLY A 89 12.12 -9.77 7.00
N GLY A 90 11.01 -9.52 7.70
CA GLY A 90 10.64 -8.18 8.15
C GLY A 90 11.60 -7.62 9.19
N SER A 91 11.99 -8.42 10.19
CA SER A 91 12.91 -7.99 11.25
C SER A 91 14.38 -8.03 10.86
N SER A 92 14.73 -8.34 9.61
CA SER A 92 16.11 -8.51 9.15
C SER A 92 17.02 -7.33 9.50
N GLY A 93 16.56 -6.09 9.39
CA GLY A 93 17.33 -4.90 9.75
C GLY A 93 17.54 -4.70 11.25
N PHE A 94 16.90 -5.52 12.12
CA PHE A 94 17.12 -5.49 13.55
C PHE A 94 18.32 -6.35 13.99
N TYR A 95 18.63 -7.43 13.25
CA TYR A 95 19.68 -8.38 13.62
C TYR A 95 20.78 -8.55 12.55
N LEU A 96 20.58 -8.04 11.31
CA LEU A 96 21.62 -8.04 10.29
C LEU A 96 22.27 -6.67 10.20
N HIS A 97 23.59 -6.67 9.90
CA HIS A 97 24.41 -5.46 9.80
C HIS A 97 24.89 -5.17 8.36
N ASP A 98 24.70 -6.10 7.45
CA ASP A 98 25.00 -5.92 6.02
C ASP A 98 23.76 -5.45 5.27
N PHE A 99 23.91 -4.39 4.48
CA PHE A 99 22.80 -3.78 3.74
C PHE A 99 22.14 -4.74 2.74
N TYR A 100 22.95 -5.51 1.99
CA TYR A 100 22.42 -6.41 0.97
C TYR A 100 21.72 -7.62 1.60
N ALA A 101 22.19 -8.07 2.77
CA ALA A 101 21.50 -9.11 3.54
C ALA A 101 20.14 -8.61 4.07
N ILE A 102 20.06 -7.36 4.52
CA ILE A 102 18.77 -6.72 4.88
C ILE A 102 17.85 -6.64 3.66
N LEU A 103 18.38 -6.25 2.50
CA LEU A 103 17.62 -6.17 1.25
C LEU A 103 17.07 -7.55 0.83
N ALA A 104 17.86 -8.62 0.97
CA ALA A 104 17.40 -9.99 0.77
C ALA A 104 16.29 -10.37 1.77
N GLY A 105 16.40 -9.96 3.02
CA GLY A 105 15.32 -10.09 4.02
C GLY A 105 14.02 -9.38 3.57
N ARG A 106 14.11 -8.22 2.93
CA ARG A 106 12.95 -7.51 2.36
C ARG A 106 12.31 -8.29 1.21
N ALA A 107 13.11 -9.00 0.41
CA ALA A 107 12.57 -9.90 -0.63
C ALA A 107 11.83 -11.09 0.00
N VAL A 108 12.37 -11.70 1.06
CA VAL A 108 11.69 -12.75 1.84
C VAL A 108 10.38 -12.23 2.43
N LEU A 109 10.35 -10.99 2.94
CA LEU A 109 9.13 -10.35 3.40
C LEU A 109 8.07 -10.25 2.30
N GLY A 110 8.46 -9.97 1.05
CA GLY A 110 7.55 -9.96 -0.10
C GLY A 110 6.88 -11.33 -0.34
N ILE A 111 7.65 -12.42 -0.28
CA ILE A 111 7.13 -13.80 -0.35
C ILE A 111 6.14 -14.05 0.79
N ALA A 112 6.51 -13.67 2.00
CA ALA A 112 5.68 -13.81 3.19
C ALA A 112 4.32 -13.10 3.03
N VAL A 113 4.33 -11.85 2.60
CA VAL A 113 3.11 -11.05 2.40
C VAL A 113 2.23 -11.66 1.31
N ALA A 114 2.82 -12.16 0.22
CA ALA A 114 2.05 -12.85 -0.82
C ALA A 114 1.32 -14.09 -0.29
N LEU A 115 1.99 -14.93 0.52
CA LEU A 115 1.36 -16.08 1.17
C LEU A 115 0.26 -15.66 2.15
N LEU A 116 0.51 -14.64 2.97
CA LEU A 116 -0.44 -14.13 3.96
C LEU A 116 -1.70 -13.57 3.30
N MET A 117 -1.55 -12.70 2.31
CA MET A 117 -2.66 -12.06 1.61
C MET A 117 -3.50 -13.09 0.86
N THR A 118 -2.87 -14.03 0.16
CA THR A 118 -3.57 -15.06 -0.60
C THR A 118 -4.33 -16.01 0.33
N SER A 119 -3.67 -16.50 1.40
CA SER A 119 -4.30 -17.39 2.38
C SER A 119 -5.45 -16.70 3.12
N SER A 120 -5.24 -15.45 3.55
CA SER A 120 -6.27 -14.67 4.25
C SER A 120 -7.49 -14.41 3.38
N THR A 121 -7.29 -14.04 2.11
CA THR A 121 -8.38 -13.83 1.16
C THR A 121 -9.18 -15.09 0.91
N ALA A 122 -8.50 -16.24 0.77
CA ALA A 122 -9.15 -17.55 0.63
C ALA A 122 -9.97 -17.91 1.89
N LEU A 123 -9.40 -17.75 3.09
CA LEU A 123 -10.10 -17.97 4.35
C LEU A 123 -11.34 -17.08 4.52
N ILE A 124 -11.26 -15.81 4.14
CA ILE A 124 -12.41 -14.90 4.13
C ILE A 124 -13.49 -15.41 3.18
N GLY A 125 -13.10 -15.89 2.00
CA GLY A 125 -14.00 -16.49 1.03
C GLY A 125 -14.71 -17.74 1.57
N ASP A 126 -13.95 -18.61 2.26
CA ASP A 126 -14.43 -19.88 2.78
C ASP A 126 -15.25 -19.74 4.07
N TYR A 127 -14.94 -18.78 4.93
CA TYR A 127 -15.62 -18.60 6.22
C TYR A 127 -16.90 -17.77 6.12
N PHE A 128 -16.94 -16.74 5.25
CA PHE A 128 -18.05 -15.80 5.19
C PHE A 128 -18.96 -16.04 3.99
N ASN A 129 -20.28 -16.01 4.21
CA ASN A 129 -21.23 -15.87 3.12
C ASN A 129 -21.12 -14.46 2.48
N GLU A 130 -21.74 -14.23 1.33
CA GLU A 130 -21.61 -13.00 0.56
C GLU A 130 -21.88 -11.72 1.39
N LYS A 131 -23.00 -11.66 2.12
CA LYS A 131 -23.34 -10.50 2.98
C LYS A 131 -22.35 -10.30 4.13
N GLY A 132 -21.94 -11.39 4.79
CA GLY A 132 -20.94 -11.34 5.87
C GLY A 132 -19.57 -10.90 5.38
N ARG A 133 -19.15 -11.35 4.19
CA ARG A 133 -17.90 -10.98 3.55
C ARG A 133 -17.83 -9.50 3.26
N HIS A 134 -18.88 -8.88 2.70
CA HIS A 134 -18.91 -7.43 2.46
C HIS A 134 -18.78 -6.62 3.76
N LYS A 135 -19.49 -7.03 4.81
CA LYS A 135 -19.41 -6.40 6.13
C LYS A 135 -18.00 -6.54 6.72
N PHE A 136 -17.42 -7.74 6.64
CA PHE A 136 -16.07 -8.01 7.16
C PHE A 136 -15.00 -7.20 6.40
N MET A 137 -15.05 -7.14 5.07
CA MET A 137 -14.11 -6.38 4.24
C MET A 137 -14.14 -4.88 4.56
N SER A 138 -15.31 -4.33 4.91
CA SER A 138 -15.41 -2.93 5.38
C SER A 138 -14.67 -2.73 6.71
N THR A 139 -14.84 -3.67 7.66
CA THR A 139 -14.13 -3.64 8.95
C THR A 139 -12.62 -3.85 8.75
N GLN A 140 -12.24 -4.73 7.84
CA GLN A 140 -10.85 -4.96 7.44
C GLN A 140 -10.19 -3.69 6.90
N GLY A 141 -10.88 -2.96 6.02
CA GLY A 141 -10.39 -1.68 5.51
C GLY A 141 -10.12 -0.66 6.62
N MET A 142 -11.01 -0.57 7.63
CA MET A 142 -10.79 0.27 8.81
C MET A 142 -9.58 -0.19 9.63
N ALA A 143 -9.45 -1.50 9.88
CA ALA A 143 -8.33 -2.06 10.65
C ALA A 143 -6.98 -1.79 9.94
N VAL A 144 -6.94 -1.93 8.62
CA VAL A 144 -5.76 -1.63 7.79
C VAL A 144 -5.40 -0.14 7.88
N ALA A 145 -6.38 0.76 7.78
CA ALA A 145 -6.13 2.20 7.88
C ALA A 145 -5.61 2.62 9.26
N LEU A 146 -6.26 2.13 10.34
CA LEU A 146 -5.82 2.39 11.71
C LEU A 146 -4.46 1.76 12.00
N GLY A 147 -4.24 0.52 11.57
CA GLY A 147 -2.95 -0.17 11.67
C GLY A 147 -1.85 0.63 10.96
N GLY A 148 -2.15 1.18 9.78
CA GLY A 148 -1.23 2.02 9.05
C GLY A 148 -0.78 3.25 9.85
N ILE A 149 -1.71 3.98 10.44
CA ILE A 149 -1.40 5.13 11.30
C ILE A 149 -0.54 4.72 12.50
N VAL A 150 -0.91 3.63 13.17
CA VAL A 150 -0.16 3.12 14.34
C VAL A 150 1.26 2.72 13.95
N PHE A 151 1.43 1.93 12.87
CA PHE A 151 2.75 1.42 12.49
C PHE A 151 3.67 2.51 11.96
N ILE A 152 3.17 3.49 11.18
CA ILE A 152 4.02 4.59 10.69
C ILE A 152 4.46 5.50 11.84
N THR A 153 3.55 5.79 12.78
CA THR A 153 3.86 6.63 13.94
C THR A 153 4.82 5.92 14.90
N ALA A 154 4.55 4.65 15.24
CA ALA A 154 5.45 3.85 16.07
C ALA A 154 6.84 3.68 15.42
N GLY A 155 6.86 3.43 14.10
CA GLY A 155 8.10 3.39 13.32
C GLY A 155 8.88 4.69 13.40
N GLY A 156 8.21 5.84 13.34
CA GLY A 156 8.84 7.15 13.49
C GLY A 156 9.51 7.35 14.85
N PHE A 157 8.80 7.03 15.94
CA PHE A 157 9.38 7.11 17.29
C PHE A 157 10.55 6.14 17.50
N LEU A 158 10.43 4.92 17.01
CA LEU A 158 11.51 3.94 17.14
C LEU A 158 12.73 4.31 16.29
N ALA A 159 12.52 4.87 15.10
CA ALA A 159 13.60 5.35 14.23
C ALA A 159 14.37 6.52 14.88
N GLN A 160 13.70 7.35 15.69
CA GLN A 160 14.37 8.43 16.43
C GLN A 160 15.38 7.90 17.46
N LEU A 161 15.14 6.72 18.02
CA LEU A 161 16.06 6.08 18.95
C LEU A 161 17.22 5.39 18.21
N HIS A 162 16.91 4.61 17.17
CA HIS A 162 17.90 3.94 16.30
C HIS A 162 17.23 3.50 14.99
N TRP A 163 17.93 3.63 13.87
CA TRP A 163 17.41 3.29 12.55
C TRP A 163 16.87 1.86 12.41
N SER A 164 17.45 0.90 13.16
CA SER A 164 17.08 -0.52 13.11
C SER A 164 15.86 -0.88 13.97
N TYR A 165 15.49 -0.06 14.95
CA TYR A 165 14.42 -0.41 15.91
C TYR A 165 13.03 -0.56 15.26
N PRO A 166 12.63 0.18 14.23
CA PRO A 166 11.38 -0.08 13.55
C PRO A 166 11.25 -1.49 12.97
N PHE A 167 12.37 -2.14 12.64
CA PHE A 167 12.35 -3.53 12.19
C PHE A 167 11.92 -4.52 13.28
N ALA A 168 12.05 -4.18 14.56
CA ALA A 168 11.57 -5.02 15.68
C ALA A 168 10.04 -5.13 15.70
N ILE A 169 9.29 -4.16 15.12
CA ILE A 169 7.83 -4.22 15.03
C ILE A 169 7.38 -5.47 14.26
N TYR A 170 8.16 -5.94 13.27
CA TYR A 170 7.82 -7.16 12.51
C TYR A 170 7.85 -8.46 13.36
N ILE A 171 8.30 -8.41 14.61
CA ILE A 171 8.24 -9.53 15.56
C ILE A 171 6.86 -9.65 16.22
N LEU A 172 6.08 -8.55 16.26
CA LEU A 172 4.75 -8.53 16.89
C LEU A 172 3.80 -9.66 16.46
N PRO A 173 3.77 -10.12 15.20
CA PRO A 173 2.91 -11.24 14.81
C PRO A 173 3.11 -12.52 15.59
N LEU A 174 4.28 -12.75 16.18
CA LEU A 174 4.50 -13.91 17.06
C LEU A 174 3.61 -13.88 18.31
N LEU A 175 3.29 -12.69 18.82
CA LEU A 175 2.40 -12.54 19.99
C LEU A 175 0.95 -12.95 19.65
N PHE A 176 0.58 -12.90 18.39
CA PHE A 176 -0.79 -13.26 17.93
C PHE A 176 -0.90 -14.72 17.51
N LEU A 177 0.22 -15.44 17.35
CA LEU A 177 0.23 -16.85 16.93
C LEU A 177 -0.68 -17.76 17.78
N PRO A 178 -0.70 -17.69 19.13
CA PRO A 178 -1.57 -18.52 19.94
C PRO A 178 -3.08 -18.27 19.64
N LEU A 179 -3.45 -16.99 19.44
CA LEU A 179 -4.81 -16.63 19.07
C LEU A 179 -5.17 -17.18 17.67
N LEU A 180 -4.27 -17.03 16.70
CA LEU A 180 -4.49 -17.52 15.34
C LEU A 180 -4.61 -19.05 15.33
N ALA A 181 -3.72 -19.76 16.04
CA ALA A 181 -3.71 -21.20 16.10
C ALA A 181 -4.96 -21.79 16.78
N SER A 182 -5.52 -21.09 17.78
CA SER A 182 -6.72 -21.55 18.50
C SER A 182 -8.02 -21.18 17.79
N SER A 183 -8.02 -20.17 16.93
CA SER A 183 -9.25 -19.65 16.34
C SER A 183 -9.47 -20.08 14.88
N LEU A 184 -8.39 -20.18 14.09
CA LEU A 184 -8.48 -20.52 12.68
C LEU A 184 -8.53 -22.05 12.49
N TYR A 185 -9.33 -22.51 11.55
CA TYR A 185 -9.43 -23.91 11.17
C TYR A 185 -9.34 -24.08 9.65
N GLU A 186 -8.84 -25.23 9.19
CA GLU A 186 -8.77 -25.54 7.76
C GLU A 186 -10.19 -25.78 7.21
N PRO A 187 -10.66 -24.97 6.23
CA PRO A 187 -11.97 -25.19 5.65
C PRO A 187 -11.99 -26.46 4.79
N LYS A 188 -13.17 -27.07 4.61
CA LYS A 188 -13.34 -28.17 3.66
C LYS A 188 -13.04 -27.66 2.25
N LYS A 189 -12.23 -28.43 1.53
CA LYS A 189 -11.77 -28.06 0.19
C LYS A 189 -12.94 -27.93 -0.78
N HIS A 190 -13.24 -26.72 -1.25
CA HIS A 190 -14.12 -26.48 -2.38
C HIS A 190 -13.26 -26.40 -3.65
N ILE A 191 -13.51 -27.29 -4.60
CA ILE A 191 -12.85 -27.23 -5.92
C ILE A 191 -13.54 -26.13 -6.70
N HIS A 192 -12.87 -24.99 -6.85
CA HIS A 192 -13.29 -23.99 -7.83
C HIS A 192 -12.76 -24.42 -9.20
N LEU A 193 -13.66 -24.71 -10.13
CA LEU A 193 -13.32 -24.90 -11.54
C LEU A 193 -12.87 -23.53 -12.08
N GLU A 194 -11.59 -23.39 -12.37
CA GLU A 194 -11.08 -22.23 -13.09
C GLU A 194 -11.58 -22.30 -14.53
N ASN A 195 -12.42 -21.36 -14.92
CA ASN A 195 -12.66 -21.07 -16.32
C ASN A 195 -11.49 -20.20 -16.83
N GLU A 196 -10.81 -20.66 -17.86
CA GLU A 196 -9.82 -19.89 -18.61
C GLU A 196 -10.44 -18.57 -19.05
N LEU A 197 -9.80 -17.46 -18.72
CA LEU A 197 -10.29 -16.12 -19.00
C LEU A 197 -9.39 -15.41 -19.98
N GLU A 198 -9.93 -15.07 -21.13
CA GLU A 198 -9.35 -14.02 -21.97
C GLU A 198 -9.37 -12.67 -21.24
N ILE A 199 -8.21 -12.00 -21.24
CA ILE A 199 -8.07 -10.65 -20.67
C ILE A 199 -8.75 -9.70 -21.64
N GLU A 200 -9.90 -9.15 -21.24
CA GLU A 200 -10.58 -8.16 -22.05
C GLU A 200 -9.72 -6.89 -22.16
N ALA A 201 -9.30 -6.52 -23.37
CA ALA A 201 -8.56 -5.28 -23.65
C ALA A 201 -9.24 -4.00 -23.09
N LYS A 202 -10.53 -4.07 -22.81
CA LYS A 202 -11.32 -3.00 -22.19
C LYS A 202 -10.93 -2.63 -20.76
N LEU A 203 -10.15 -3.48 -20.05
CA LEU A 203 -9.71 -3.23 -18.67
C LEU A 203 -8.34 -2.54 -18.56
N TRP A 204 -7.58 -2.47 -19.66
CA TRP A 204 -6.27 -1.85 -19.67
C TRP A 204 -6.22 -0.43 -19.07
N PRO A 205 -7.18 0.48 -19.37
CA PRO A 205 -7.18 1.81 -18.75
C PRO A 205 -7.30 1.79 -17.23
N VAL A 206 -8.07 0.83 -16.67
CA VAL A 206 -8.23 0.68 -15.22
C VAL A 206 -6.92 0.21 -14.59
N TYR A 207 -6.25 -0.77 -15.19
CA TYR A 207 -4.96 -1.28 -14.72
C TYR A 207 -3.86 -0.22 -14.76
N MET A 208 -3.80 0.57 -15.85
CA MET A 208 -2.87 1.69 -15.96
C MET A 208 -3.16 2.77 -14.91
N THR A 209 -4.43 3.10 -14.70
CA THR A 209 -4.80 4.06 -13.65
C THR A 209 -4.39 3.56 -12.26
N ALA A 210 -4.58 2.28 -11.97
CA ALA A 210 -4.15 1.66 -10.72
C ALA A 210 -2.62 1.72 -10.53
N TYR A 211 -1.88 1.40 -11.59
CA TYR A 211 -0.43 1.48 -11.63
C TYR A 211 0.06 2.91 -11.32
N PHE A 212 -0.38 3.91 -12.08
CA PHE A 212 0.05 5.29 -11.89
C PHE A 212 -0.44 5.88 -10.56
N ALA A 213 -1.62 5.47 -10.06
CA ALA A 213 -2.08 5.85 -8.74
C ALA A 213 -1.10 5.42 -7.66
N MET A 214 -0.54 4.20 -7.77
CA MET A 214 0.45 3.70 -6.81
C MET A 214 1.85 4.26 -7.02
N VAL A 215 2.24 4.57 -8.25
CA VAL A 215 3.47 5.34 -8.52
C VAL A 215 3.43 6.67 -7.75
N LEU A 216 2.33 7.42 -7.86
CA LEU A 216 2.14 8.69 -7.16
C LEU A 216 2.02 8.51 -5.64
N PHE A 217 1.28 7.49 -5.17
CA PHE A 217 1.12 7.23 -3.75
C PHE A 217 2.46 6.95 -3.06
N TYR A 218 3.30 6.10 -3.67
CA TYR A 218 4.58 5.71 -3.09
C TYR A 218 5.67 6.79 -3.20
N MET A 219 5.42 7.86 -3.95
CA MET A 219 6.27 9.04 -3.91
C MET A 219 6.37 9.65 -2.50
N LEU A 220 5.27 9.64 -1.73
CA LEU A 220 5.30 10.14 -0.34
C LEU A 220 6.25 9.33 0.55
N PRO A 221 6.04 8.02 0.77
CA PRO A 221 6.88 7.26 1.68
C PRO A 221 8.32 7.08 1.19
N THR A 222 8.61 7.29 -0.11
CA THR A 222 9.97 7.16 -0.64
C THR A 222 10.75 8.47 -0.68
N GLN A 223 10.09 9.63 -0.81
CA GLN A 223 10.77 10.90 -0.99
C GLN A 223 10.61 11.86 0.21
N LEU A 224 9.44 11.85 0.85
CA LEU A 224 9.14 12.78 1.94
C LEU A 224 10.08 12.62 3.15
N PRO A 225 10.53 11.41 3.55
CA PRO A 225 11.51 11.25 4.62
C PRO A 225 12.79 12.04 4.40
N TYR A 226 13.33 12.00 3.18
CA TYR A 226 14.57 12.74 2.81
C TYR A 226 14.34 14.25 2.82
N LEU A 227 13.20 14.74 2.33
CA LEU A 227 12.86 16.15 2.42
C LEU A 227 12.79 16.62 3.89
N ILE A 228 12.21 15.82 4.77
CA ILE A 228 12.07 16.17 6.20
C ILE A 228 13.42 16.16 6.91
N ILE A 229 14.25 15.13 6.73
CA ILE A 229 15.53 14.99 7.45
C ILE A 229 16.61 15.87 6.83
N ASP A 230 16.82 15.77 5.53
CA ASP A 230 18.01 16.36 4.89
C ASP A 230 17.80 17.83 4.49
N THR A 231 16.55 18.24 4.18
CA THR A 231 16.25 19.61 3.75
C THR A 231 15.68 20.47 4.88
N LEU A 232 14.71 19.92 5.63
CA LEU A 232 13.99 20.67 6.68
C LEU A 232 14.56 20.41 8.08
N HIS A 233 15.57 19.56 8.22
CA HIS A 233 16.22 19.20 9.49
C HIS A 233 15.24 18.75 10.59
N GLY A 234 14.18 18.03 10.18
CA GLY A 234 13.19 17.50 11.09
C GLY A 234 13.62 16.16 11.69
N GLU A 235 12.80 15.64 12.60
CA GLU A 235 13.05 14.38 13.29
C GLU A 235 12.35 13.20 12.60
N PRO A 236 12.83 11.94 12.76
CA PRO A 236 12.17 10.74 12.23
C PRO A 236 10.72 10.55 12.68
N SER A 237 10.39 10.94 13.92
CA SER A 237 9.00 10.94 14.43
C SER A 237 8.08 11.86 13.61
N THR A 238 8.59 13.00 13.14
CA THR A 238 7.86 13.94 12.28
C THR A 238 7.41 13.29 10.97
N ILE A 239 8.24 12.43 10.37
CA ILE A 239 7.88 11.66 9.17
C ILE A 239 6.62 10.83 9.43
N GLY A 240 6.60 10.14 10.59
CA GLY A 240 5.46 9.34 11.01
C GLY A 240 4.18 10.15 11.09
N PHE A 241 4.21 11.31 11.76
CA PHE A 241 3.03 12.17 11.90
C PHE A 241 2.57 12.80 10.59
N VAL A 242 3.49 13.26 9.76
CA VAL A 242 3.17 13.88 8.47
C VAL A 242 2.51 12.87 7.53
N ILE A 243 3.03 11.63 7.44
CA ILE A 243 2.41 10.57 6.63
C ILE A 243 1.10 10.08 7.26
N ALA A 244 1.02 9.99 8.59
CA ALA A 244 -0.22 9.64 9.29
C ALA A 244 -1.34 10.65 8.99
N THR A 245 -1.01 11.93 8.82
CA THR A 245 -1.98 12.96 8.38
C THR A 245 -2.56 12.61 7.00
N ALA A 246 -1.72 12.26 6.02
CA ALA A 246 -2.21 11.81 4.72
C ALA A 246 -3.12 10.59 4.82
N MET A 247 -2.77 9.61 5.68
CA MET A 247 -3.58 8.41 5.90
C MET A 247 -4.93 8.71 6.59
N ALA A 248 -4.95 9.64 7.53
CA ALA A 248 -6.18 10.08 8.20
C ALA A 248 -7.15 10.75 7.21
N PHE A 249 -6.66 11.69 6.40
CA PHE A 249 -7.48 12.35 5.37
C PHE A 249 -7.91 11.39 4.26
N ASN A 250 -7.06 10.42 3.88
CA ASN A 250 -7.43 9.33 2.98
C ASN A 250 -8.63 8.55 3.55
N ALA A 251 -8.58 8.13 4.81
CA ALA A 251 -9.66 7.37 5.45
C ALA A 251 -10.97 8.17 5.51
N ILE A 252 -10.91 9.45 5.89
CA ILE A 252 -12.06 10.36 5.95
C ILE A 252 -12.69 10.50 4.55
N THR A 253 -11.89 10.73 3.53
CA THR A 253 -12.36 10.98 2.17
C THR A 253 -12.91 9.70 1.54
N SER A 254 -12.25 8.56 1.74
CA SER A 254 -12.75 7.25 1.29
C SER A 254 -14.14 6.96 1.84
N ARG A 255 -14.42 7.32 3.09
CA ARG A 255 -15.76 7.19 3.70
C ARG A 255 -16.80 8.08 3.02
N GLN A 256 -16.41 9.26 2.51
CA GLN A 256 -17.32 10.18 1.82
C GLN A 256 -17.53 9.84 0.35
N TYR A 257 -16.76 8.89 -0.21
CA TYR A 257 -16.77 8.55 -1.63
C TYR A 257 -18.17 8.22 -2.17
N ALA A 258 -18.97 7.45 -1.43
CA ALA A 258 -20.32 7.06 -1.87
C ALA A 258 -21.24 8.28 -2.12
N LYS A 259 -21.12 9.33 -1.28
CA LYS A 259 -21.87 10.57 -1.45
C LYS A 259 -21.39 11.35 -2.69
N LEU A 260 -20.07 11.39 -2.90
CA LEU A 260 -19.47 12.04 -4.07
C LEU A 260 -19.85 11.31 -5.36
N LYS A 261 -19.80 9.97 -5.37
CA LYS A 261 -20.17 9.16 -6.54
C LYS A 261 -21.65 9.29 -6.92
N GLY A 262 -22.51 9.59 -5.97
CA GLY A 262 -23.92 9.92 -6.25
C GLY A 262 -24.13 11.25 -7.01
N ARG A 263 -23.11 12.13 -7.03
CA ARG A 263 -23.18 13.46 -7.69
C ARG A 263 -22.25 13.60 -8.89
N PHE A 264 -21.15 12.84 -8.92
CA PHE A 264 -20.08 12.96 -9.91
C PHE A 264 -19.82 11.63 -10.61
N THR A 265 -19.43 11.72 -11.88
CA THR A 265 -18.97 10.59 -12.69
C THR A 265 -17.57 10.14 -12.25
N TYR A 266 -17.10 8.96 -12.71
CA TYR A 266 -15.73 8.52 -12.45
C TYR A 266 -14.68 9.52 -12.93
N ILE A 267 -14.89 10.15 -14.09
CA ILE A 267 -13.97 11.13 -14.69
C ILE A 267 -13.90 12.40 -13.87
N GLU A 268 -15.05 12.93 -13.43
CA GLU A 268 -15.11 14.12 -12.58
C GLU A 268 -14.43 13.88 -11.21
N ILE A 269 -14.56 12.68 -10.65
CA ILE A 269 -13.84 12.33 -9.41
C ILE A 269 -12.32 12.28 -9.65
N TYR A 270 -11.84 11.75 -10.79
CA TYR A 270 -10.43 11.82 -11.14
C TYR A 270 -9.95 13.25 -11.33
N MET A 271 -10.73 14.10 -11.97
CA MET A 271 -10.43 15.54 -12.11
C MET A 271 -10.24 16.19 -10.73
N ILE A 272 -11.19 16.00 -9.80
CA ILE A 272 -11.09 16.49 -8.42
C ILE A 272 -9.84 15.95 -7.74
N THR A 273 -9.56 14.65 -7.88
CA THR A 273 -8.36 14.00 -7.33
C THR A 273 -7.09 14.68 -7.78
N PHE A 274 -6.93 14.94 -9.09
CA PHE A 274 -5.73 15.55 -9.63
C PHE A 274 -5.57 17.02 -9.24
N ILE A 275 -6.68 17.74 -8.95
CA ILE A 275 -6.61 19.09 -8.35
C ILE A 275 -5.99 18.98 -6.94
N PHE A 276 -6.48 18.08 -6.10
CA PHE A 276 -5.94 17.89 -4.76
C PHE A 276 -4.48 17.44 -4.78
N PHE A 277 -4.10 16.56 -5.69
CA PHE A 277 -2.69 16.17 -5.89
C PHE A 277 -1.84 17.36 -6.32
N GLY A 278 -2.30 18.11 -7.31
CA GLY A 278 -1.56 19.28 -7.80
C GLY A 278 -1.31 20.30 -6.70
N ILE A 279 -2.34 20.65 -5.94
CA ILE A 279 -2.22 21.62 -4.82
C ILE A 279 -1.27 21.05 -3.74
N GLY A 280 -1.48 19.82 -3.30
CA GLY A 280 -0.64 19.22 -2.26
C GLY A 280 0.83 19.14 -2.67
N LEU A 281 1.12 18.65 -3.87
CA LEU A 281 2.49 18.55 -4.39
C LEU A 281 3.12 19.92 -4.61
N PHE A 282 2.36 20.92 -5.04
CA PHE A 282 2.85 22.30 -5.14
C PHE A 282 3.26 22.85 -3.78
N ILE A 283 2.45 22.64 -2.74
CA ILE A 283 2.81 23.08 -1.38
C ILE A 283 4.10 22.40 -0.91
N ILE A 284 4.27 21.08 -1.14
CA ILE A 284 5.53 20.38 -0.81
C ILE A 284 6.72 20.98 -1.56
N SER A 285 6.56 21.29 -2.86
CA SER A 285 7.64 21.83 -3.66
C SER A 285 8.16 23.18 -3.16
N GLN A 286 7.32 23.94 -2.46
CA GLN A 286 7.65 25.23 -1.87
C GLN A 286 7.87 25.17 -0.35
N ALA A 287 7.90 23.95 0.21
CA ALA A 287 7.95 23.80 1.67
C ALA A 287 9.32 24.26 2.22
N SER A 288 9.26 25.20 3.15
CA SER A 288 10.36 25.69 3.97
C SER A 288 10.19 25.39 5.45
N SER A 289 9.06 24.77 5.83
CA SER A 289 8.75 24.37 7.19
C SER A 289 7.96 23.07 7.26
N ILE A 290 8.10 22.35 8.37
CA ILE A 290 7.38 21.11 8.65
C ILE A 290 5.85 21.36 8.70
N ALA A 291 5.40 22.51 9.17
CA ALA A 291 3.98 22.85 9.22
C ALA A 291 3.31 22.81 7.83
N GLN A 292 4.01 23.27 6.79
CA GLN A 292 3.50 23.22 5.42
C GLN A 292 3.31 21.78 4.92
N LEU A 293 4.11 20.83 5.39
CA LEU A 293 3.97 19.42 5.04
C LEU A 293 2.68 18.80 5.58
N PHE A 294 2.22 19.19 6.78
CA PHE A 294 0.93 18.73 7.31
C PHE A 294 -0.24 19.18 6.44
N TYR A 295 -0.24 20.45 6.02
CA TYR A 295 -1.29 20.94 5.09
C TYR A 295 -1.22 20.21 3.75
N SER A 296 -0.04 20.08 3.17
CA SER A 296 0.13 19.43 1.88
C SER A 296 -0.31 17.96 1.90
N THR A 297 0.10 17.22 2.92
CA THR A 297 -0.26 15.80 3.06
C THR A 297 -1.73 15.58 3.37
N ALA A 298 -2.42 16.56 3.97
CA ALA A 298 -3.88 16.55 4.08
C ALA A 298 -4.53 16.60 2.67
N PHE A 299 -4.11 17.51 1.79
CA PHE A 299 -4.58 17.56 0.40
C PHE A 299 -4.28 16.27 -0.36
N LEU A 300 -3.07 15.75 -0.23
CA LEU A 300 -2.69 14.48 -0.86
C LEU A 300 -3.52 13.31 -0.33
N GLY A 301 -3.77 13.27 0.98
CA GLY A 301 -4.63 12.27 1.60
C GLY A 301 -6.05 12.27 1.03
N ILE A 302 -6.64 13.46 0.81
CA ILE A 302 -7.93 13.59 0.12
C ILE A 302 -7.86 12.97 -1.28
N GLY A 303 -6.84 13.32 -2.05
CA GLY A 303 -6.63 12.78 -3.40
C GLY A 303 -6.49 11.26 -3.40
N PHE A 304 -5.68 10.70 -2.51
CA PHE A 304 -5.49 9.23 -2.40
C PHE A 304 -6.75 8.50 -1.96
N GLY A 305 -7.56 9.09 -1.07
CA GLY A 305 -8.85 8.53 -0.67
C GLY A 305 -9.84 8.44 -1.83
N LEU A 306 -9.78 9.39 -2.75
CA LEU A 306 -10.62 9.37 -3.95
C LEU A 306 -10.09 8.40 -5.00
N ILE A 307 -8.80 8.46 -5.37
CA ILE A 307 -8.28 7.71 -6.52
C ILE A 307 -8.37 6.19 -6.32
N LEU A 308 -8.01 5.71 -5.13
CA LEU A 308 -8.01 4.27 -4.85
C LEU A 308 -9.44 3.70 -4.87
N VAL A 309 -10.37 4.37 -4.21
CA VAL A 309 -11.77 3.92 -4.16
C VAL A 309 -12.43 4.06 -5.53
N ASN A 310 -12.17 5.16 -6.25
CA ASN A 310 -12.71 5.40 -7.58
C ASN A 310 -12.22 4.36 -8.60
N THR A 311 -10.93 4.01 -8.57
CA THR A 311 -10.33 3.00 -9.45
C THR A 311 -10.95 1.62 -9.20
N ASN A 312 -11.09 1.22 -7.92
CA ASN A 312 -11.74 -0.04 -7.57
C ASN A 312 -13.23 -0.06 -7.97
N ALA A 313 -13.96 1.04 -7.75
CA ALA A 313 -15.37 1.14 -8.13
C ALA A 313 -15.54 1.10 -9.65
N TRP A 314 -14.68 1.79 -10.40
CA TRP A 314 -14.66 1.74 -11.86
C TRP A 314 -14.33 0.34 -12.38
N PHE A 315 -13.34 -0.32 -11.80
CA PHE A 315 -13.03 -1.72 -12.08
C PHE A 315 -14.25 -2.62 -11.89
N LEU A 316 -14.91 -2.56 -10.74
CA LEU A 316 -16.08 -3.38 -10.43
C LEU A 316 -17.26 -3.11 -11.36
N SER A 317 -17.40 -1.89 -11.89
CA SER A 317 -18.44 -1.55 -12.86
C SER A 317 -18.22 -2.14 -14.26
N LYS A 318 -16.96 -2.52 -14.57
CA LYS A 318 -16.57 -3.09 -15.86
C LYS A 318 -16.50 -4.61 -15.88
N VAL A 319 -16.33 -5.26 -14.69
CA VAL A 319 -16.05 -6.69 -14.60
C VAL A 319 -17.26 -7.44 -14.01
N PRO A 320 -17.89 -8.35 -14.78
CA PRO A 320 -18.95 -9.22 -14.28
C PRO A 320 -18.49 -10.07 -13.08
N ALA A 321 -19.40 -10.41 -12.18
CA ALA A 321 -19.08 -11.09 -10.93
C ALA A 321 -18.30 -12.42 -11.13
N HIS A 322 -18.65 -13.19 -12.14
CA HIS A 322 -18.03 -14.49 -12.45
C HIS A 322 -16.60 -14.38 -13.03
N LYS A 323 -16.19 -13.18 -13.51
CA LYS A 323 -14.87 -12.93 -14.08
C LYS A 323 -13.92 -12.14 -13.15
N ARG A 324 -14.34 -11.84 -11.92
CA ARG A 324 -13.59 -10.95 -11.02
C ARG A 324 -12.28 -11.53 -10.50
N GLY A 325 -12.13 -12.85 -10.40
CA GLY A 325 -10.96 -13.48 -9.80
C GLY A 325 -9.64 -13.05 -10.47
N LYS A 326 -9.40 -13.50 -11.71
CA LYS A 326 -8.19 -13.18 -12.48
C LYS A 326 -8.02 -11.67 -12.71
N ALA A 327 -9.11 -10.97 -13.04
CA ALA A 327 -9.11 -9.54 -13.26
C ALA A 327 -8.70 -8.75 -12.00
N SER A 328 -9.14 -9.16 -10.80
CA SER A 328 -8.71 -8.57 -9.53
C SER A 328 -7.24 -8.86 -9.21
N GLY A 329 -6.74 -10.05 -9.58
CA GLY A 329 -5.32 -10.37 -9.47
C GLY A 329 -4.46 -9.44 -10.30
N MET A 330 -4.86 -9.15 -11.55
CA MET A 330 -4.15 -8.19 -12.42
C MET A 330 -4.23 -6.76 -11.88
N LEU A 331 -5.36 -6.36 -11.30
CA LEU A 331 -5.49 -5.06 -10.64
C LEU A 331 -4.51 -4.96 -9.45
N ALA A 332 -4.44 -5.99 -8.63
CA ALA A 332 -3.48 -6.05 -7.52
C ALA A 332 -2.03 -6.01 -8.00
N SER A 333 -1.69 -6.76 -9.06
CA SER A 333 -0.36 -6.69 -9.69
C SER A 333 -0.04 -5.29 -10.19
N SER A 334 -1.00 -4.59 -10.79
CA SER A 334 -0.82 -3.19 -11.23
C SER A 334 -0.50 -2.26 -10.04
N PHE A 335 -1.18 -2.43 -8.92
CA PHE A 335 -0.88 -1.68 -7.70
C PHE A 335 0.55 -1.94 -7.20
N PHE A 336 0.95 -3.19 -7.05
CA PHE A 336 2.27 -3.55 -6.54
C PHE A 336 3.41 -3.18 -7.48
N LEU A 337 3.20 -3.32 -8.80
CA LEU A 337 4.16 -2.84 -9.80
C LEU A 337 4.33 -1.32 -9.74
N GLY A 338 3.24 -0.57 -9.57
CA GLY A 338 3.29 0.88 -9.40
C GLY A 338 4.09 1.28 -8.14
N GLN A 339 3.90 0.58 -7.03
CA GLN A 339 4.67 0.80 -5.80
C GLN A 339 6.17 0.60 -6.03
N PHE A 340 6.55 -0.51 -6.66
CA PHE A 340 7.95 -0.82 -6.97
C PHE A 340 8.56 0.20 -7.94
N SER A 341 7.81 0.58 -8.96
CA SER A 341 8.31 1.49 -10.02
C SER A 341 8.48 2.93 -9.56
N SER A 342 7.85 3.33 -8.44
CA SER A 342 7.86 4.71 -7.97
C SER A 342 9.28 5.29 -7.82
N PRO A 343 10.20 4.71 -7.04
CA PRO A 343 11.56 5.24 -6.94
C PRO A 343 12.32 5.15 -8.27
N LEU A 344 12.08 4.12 -9.09
CA LEU A 344 12.75 3.98 -10.39
C LEU A 344 12.38 5.10 -11.37
N ILE A 345 11.11 5.54 -11.37
CA ILE A 345 10.62 6.61 -12.24
C ILE A 345 11.09 7.98 -11.75
N PHE A 346 11.11 8.20 -10.43
CA PHE A 346 11.36 9.51 -9.88
C PHE A 346 12.85 9.80 -9.60
N GLU A 347 13.69 8.80 -9.41
CA GLU A 347 15.11 8.99 -9.13
C GLU A 347 15.86 9.79 -10.22
N PRO A 348 15.68 9.53 -11.54
CA PRO A 348 16.31 10.35 -12.56
C PRO A 348 15.91 11.82 -12.51
N ILE A 349 14.63 12.10 -12.15
CA ILE A 349 14.13 13.47 -12.03
C ILE A 349 14.76 14.16 -10.82
N ILE A 350 14.90 13.43 -9.70
CA ILE A 350 15.52 13.96 -8.48
C ILE A 350 16.99 14.31 -8.72
N LYS A 351 17.74 13.45 -9.41
CA LYS A 351 19.16 13.70 -9.73
C LYS A 351 19.37 14.98 -10.55
N ILE A 352 18.38 15.40 -11.34
CA ILE A 352 18.47 16.61 -12.18
C ILE A 352 17.88 17.84 -11.47
N TYR A 353 16.72 17.71 -10.85
CA TYR A 353 15.92 18.83 -10.34
C TYR A 353 15.80 18.89 -8.81
N GLY A 354 16.38 17.91 -8.09
CA GLY A 354 16.21 17.75 -6.65
C GLY A 354 14.80 17.29 -6.24
N ILE A 355 14.63 17.03 -4.95
CA ILE A 355 13.34 16.50 -4.41
C ILE A 355 12.20 17.52 -4.58
N GLN A 356 12.45 18.80 -4.28
CA GLN A 356 11.45 19.86 -4.43
C GLN A 356 11.08 20.08 -5.91
N GLY A 357 12.06 20.01 -6.82
CA GLY A 357 11.83 20.06 -8.26
C GLY A 357 10.98 18.90 -8.78
N LEU A 358 11.19 17.68 -8.25
CA LEU A 358 10.32 16.54 -8.54
C LEU A 358 8.86 16.86 -8.18
N PHE A 359 8.60 17.31 -6.94
CA PHE A 359 7.24 17.63 -6.49
C PHE A 359 6.59 18.73 -7.35
N LEU A 360 7.35 19.73 -7.78
CA LEU A 360 6.86 20.79 -8.67
C LEU A 360 6.46 20.24 -10.05
N ILE A 361 7.32 19.43 -10.67
CA ILE A 361 7.05 18.83 -11.98
C ILE A 361 5.79 17.94 -11.92
N VAL A 362 5.70 17.07 -10.92
CA VAL A 362 4.55 16.16 -10.77
C VAL A 362 3.28 16.92 -10.44
N SER A 363 3.37 18.04 -9.69
CA SER A 363 2.25 18.98 -9.48
C SER A 363 1.73 19.54 -10.80
N GLY A 364 2.62 20.04 -11.66
CA GLY A 364 2.26 20.55 -12.98
C GLY A 364 1.58 19.50 -13.86
N ILE A 365 2.12 18.27 -13.85
CA ILE A 365 1.52 17.13 -14.57
C ILE A 365 0.11 16.84 -14.04
N ALA A 366 -0.09 16.78 -12.72
CA ALA A 366 -1.38 16.51 -12.11
C ALA A 366 -2.42 17.58 -12.48
N LEU A 367 -2.07 18.86 -12.40
CA LEU A 367 -2.97 19.96 -12.79
C LEU A 367 -3.28 19.93 -14.28
N THR A 368 -2.32 19.61 -15.14
CA THR A 368 -2.52 19.47 -16.59
C THR A 368 -3.48 18.31 -16.91
N ILE A 369 -3.34 17.16 -16.23
CA ILE A 369 -4.27 16.04 -16.36
C ILE A 369 -5.67 16.49 -15.95
N SER A 370 -5.81 17.16 -14.81
CA SER A 370 -7.10 17.65 -14.35
C SER A 370 -7.77 18.60 -15.36
N LEU A 371 -7.00 19.55 -15.89
CA LEU A 371 -7.48 20.48 -16.92
C LEU A 371 -7.90 19.75 -18.21
N SER A 372 -7.13 18.77 -18.66
CA SER A 372 -7.46 17.98 -19.84
C SER A 372 -8.74 17.16 -19.66
N LEU A 373 -8.98 16.60 -18.47
CA LEU A 373 -10.21 15.89 -18.15
C LEU A 373 -11.43 16.85 -18.12
N PHE A 374 -11.25 18.06 -17.60
CA PHE A 374 -12.27 19.10 -17.59
C PHE A 374 -12.67 19.52 -19.02
N LEU A 375 -11.70 19.79 -19.89
CA LEU A 375 -11.95 20.16 -21.28
C LEU A 375 -12.66 19.05 -22.06
N ARG A 376 -12.24 17.78 -21.89
CA ARG A 376 -12.94 16.63 -22.48
C ARG A 376 -14.37 16.51 -21.98
N GLY A 377 -14.63 16.70 -20.69
CA GLY A 377 -15.97 16.65 -20.12
C GLY A 377 -16.91 17.70 -20.69
N LYS A 378 -16.39 18.86 -21.13
CA LYS A 378 -17.16 19.89 -21.83
C LYS A 378 -17.43 19.55 -23.30
N ILE A 379 -16.45 18.92 -23.98
CA ILE A 379 -16.56 18.61 -25.44
C ILE A 379 -17.54 17.45 -25.69
N PHE A 380 -17.64 16.48 -24.77
CA PHE A 380 -18.51 15.30 -24.94
C PHE A 380 -19.86 15.39 -24.22
N LYS A 381 -20.23 16.56 -23.71
CA LYS A 381 -21.59 16.84 -23.21
C LYS A 381 -22.56 17.40 -24.29
N TYR A 382 -22.16 17.38 -25.55
CA TYR A 382 -23.01 17.73 -26.71
C TYR A 382 -23.20 16.54 -27.64
#